data_ea4eb3745bf0b9b94c5c419ff861ceab
#
_entry.id   ea4eb3745bf0b9b94c5c419ff861ceab
#
_cell.length_a   1.000
_cell.length_b   1.000
_cell.length_c   1.000
_cell.angle_alpha   90.00
_cell.angle_beta   90.00
_cell.angle_gamma   90.00
#
_symmetry.space_group_name_H-M   'P 1'
#
loop_
_entity.id
_entity.type
_entity.pdbx_description
1 polymer ?
#
loop_
_entity_poly.entity_id
_entity_poly.type
_entity_poly.pdbx_seq_one_letter_code
_entity_poly.pdbx_strand_id
1 'polypeptide(L)'
;MSLEPGDEAAAEWVVSEFAKAGLQPAVTDASGKPSFLQAVPLVEYKPDPSATTLSLSRKDAAPQQWHAPAVSGAFRDNVDVSGGVVYVGYGITAPELNYDDYANVDVRGKIVLLMEHEPQEDDPRSIFNGTGNTRYATSRVKLLNAQRHGAIAVLLMQEPNATHVPTSKRLGNVLAGVTTKRLTPIPLQAIVNDEVNLSLMNIQPAVADELLKDSGATAKELQSSIDRDLKSHSREIAGVQLHLQTKNSSTRTGTTYNVAGLLPGSDPALAAETVIVSGHHDHNGASEVEEQNGQRHLDIWHGADDNGSGTVGVVELAHAFAANPVKPKRSILFVVFASEERGLLGSYYMAQHPLRPLATTRAMVNFDMIGRDEKPSPQTDGVMEIPADTSNRLNLVGTLYSPEFLHTVQQEDEHIGLTLDDRFERDTALGIFFRSDQFPFILHDVPALWFFTGFHPDYHHVTDTVDKIDFTKMTKIVRLSYLTLFAIADEKQTPKFVANPALGK
;
A
#
# COMPACT_ATOMS: atom_id res chain seq x y z
N MET A 1 5.60 -16.46 -3.88
CA MET A 1 4.45 -15.71 -4.44
C MET A 1 3.20 -16.37 -3.91
N SER A 2 2.24 -15.57 -3.49
CA SER A 2 0.99 -16.06 -2.91
C SER A 2 0.28 -17.06 -3.80
N LEU A 3 -0.37 -18.04 -3.17
CA LEU A 3 -1.01 -19.20 -3.81
C LEU A 3 -0.03 -20.19 -4.48
N GLU A 4 1.26 -20.08 -4.20
CA GLU A 4 2.29 -21.02 -4.68
C GLU A 4 2.86 -21.83 -3.50
N PRO A 5 3.42 -23.03 -3.73
CA PRO A 5 3.92 -23.88 -2.63
C PRO A 5 4.99 -23.23 -1.76
N GLY A 6 5.79 -22.31 -2.31
CA GLY A 6 6.81 -21.57 -1.55
C GLY A 6 6.22 -20.58 -0.55
N ASP A 7 5.06 -20.01 -0.84
CA ASP A 7 4.31 -19.13 0.05
C ASP A 7 3.81 -19.90 1.29
N GLU A 8 3.20 -21.07 1.06
CA GLU A 8 2.75 -21.96 2.12
C GLU A 8 3.91 -22.43 3.02
N ALA A 9 5.04 -22.82 2.41
CA ALA A 9 6.24 -23.24 3.15
C ALA A 9 6.82 -22.10 4.01
N ALA A 10 6.81 -20.86 3.53
CA ALA A 10 7.24 -19.70 4.30
C ALA A 10 6.31 -19.45 5.50
N ALA A 11 5.00 -19.48 5.28
CA ALA A 11 4.01 -19.37 6.35
C ALA A 11 4.18 -20.48 7.41
N GLU A 12 4.34 -21.74 7.00
CA GLU A 12 4.58 -22.86 7.91
C GLU A 12 5.87 -22.69 8.73
N TRP A 13 6.93 -22.17 8.10
CA TRP A 13 8.16 -21.86 8.82
C TRP A 13 7.93 -20.82 9.91
N VAL A 14 7.25 -19.71 9.61
CA VAL A 14 6.93 -18.67 10.61
C VAL A 14 6.07 -19.23 11.75
N VAL A 15 5.06 -20.07 11.42
CA VAL A 15 4.24 -20.78 12.44
C VAL A 15 5.14 -21.60 13.37
N SER A 16 6.10 -22.36 12.80
CA SER A 16 7.05 -23.15 13.59
C SER A 16 7.89 -22.30 14.53
N GLU A 17 8.39 -21.14 14.06
CA GLU A 17 9.21 -20.24 14.87
C GLU A 17 8.39 -19.55 15.96
N PHE A 18 7.16 -19.09 15.67
CA PHE A 18 6.27 -18.52 16.69
C PHE A 18 5.89 -19.54 17.77
N ALA A 19 5.66 -20.79 17.39
CA ALA A 19 5.41 -21.87 18.32
C ALA A 19 6.66 -22.18 19.19
N LYS A 20 7.87 -22.22 18.61
CA LYS A 20 9.14 -22.39 19.35
C LYS A 20 9.41 -21.23 20.31
N ALA A 21 9.06 -19.99 19.93
CA ALA A 21 9.13 -18.84 20.81
C ALA A 21 8.11 -18.92 21.98
N GLY A 22 7.12 -19.80 21.88
CA GLY A 22 6.07 -19.94 22.91
C GLY A 22 4.98 -18.88 22.84
N LEU A 23 4.79 -18.26 21.67
CA LEU A 23 3.65 -17.37 21.44
C LEU A 23 2.33 -18.13 21.48
N GLN A 24 1.26 -17.45 21.86
CA GLN A 24 -0.09 -17.97 21.72
C GLN A 24 -0.60 -17.77 20.29
N PRO A 25 -1.29 -18.77 19.71
CA PRO A 25 -2.03 -18.58 18.47
C PRO A 25 -3.01 -17.42 18.59
N ALA A 26 -2.94 -16.45 17.66
CA ALA A 26 -3.79 -15.26 17.70
C ALA A 26 -5.11 -15.42 16.93
N VAL A 27 -5.26 -16.50 16.19
CA VAL A 27 -6.40 -16.79 15.31
C VAL A 27 -7.26 -17.90 15.90
N THR A 28 -8.56 -17.85 15.64
CA THR A 28 -9.46 -19.00 15.79
C THR A 28 -9.86 -19.47 14.38
N ASP A 29 -9.54 -20.70 14.03
CA ASP A 29 -9.83 -21.25 12.72
C ASP A 29 -11.34 -21.52 12.51
N ALA A 30 -11.72 -21.90 11.30
CA ALA A 30 -13.11 -22.22 10.96
C ALA A 30 -13.72 -23.39 11.77
N SER A 31 -12.88 -24.22 12.41
CA SER A 31 -13.32 -25.30 13.31
C SER A 31 -13.45 -24.87 14.77
N GLY A 32 -13.14 -23.60 15.08
CA GLY A 32 -13.12 -23.06 16.44
C GLY A 32 -11.86 -23.34 17.24
N LYS A 33 -10.78 -23.80 16.60
CA LYS A 33 -9.50 -24.12 17.26
C LYS A 33 -8.50 -22.97 17.16
N PRO A 34 -7.63 -22.81 18.17
CA PRO A 34 -6.50 -21.89 18.09
C PRO A 34 -5.59 -22.20 16.90
N SER A 35 -5.22 -21.17 16.15
CA SER A 35 -4.35 -21.24 14.98
C SER A 35 -3.47 -19.98 14.90
N PHE A 36 -2.29 -20.09 14.31
CA PHE A 36 -1.48 -18.94 13.91
C PHE A 36 -1.87 -18.40 12.53
N LEU A 37 -2.68 -19.13 11.76
CA LEU A 37 -2.99 -18.86 10.37
C LEU A 37 -4.33 -18.15 10.23
N GLN A 38 -4.30 -16.88 9.81
CA GLN A 38 -5.49 -16.16 9.35
C GLN A 38 -5.64 -16.37 7.84
N ALA A 39 -6.68 -17.10 7.44
CA ALA A 39 -6.95 -17.36 6.04
C ALA A 39 -7.33 -16.08 5.28
N VAL A 40 -6.62 -15.80 4.20
CA VAL A 40 -6.86 -14.68 3.28
C VAL A 40 -7.35 -15.26 1.95
N PRO A 41 -8.64 -15.18 1.67
CA PRO A 41 -9.22 -15.71 0.43
C PRO A 41 -8.90 -14.77 -0.73
N LEU A 42 -8.26 -15.27 -1.77
CA LEU A 42 -7.86 -14.52 -2.94
C LEU A 42 -8.54 -15.01 -4.22
N VAL A 43 -8.75 -14.09 -5.13
CA VAL A 43 -9.00 -14.37 -6.52
C VAL A 43 -7.82 -13.89 -7.36
N GLU A 44 -7.27 -14.78 -8.16
CA GLU A 44 -6.29 -14.47 -9.19
C GLU A 44 -7.02 -14.33 -10.51
N TYR A 45 -6.74 -13.27 -11.27
CA TYR A 45 -7.46 -12.97 -12.49
C TYR A 45 -6.56 -12.39 -13.57
N LYS A 46 -6.95 -12.60 -14.81
CA LYS A 46 -6.27 -12.09 -15.99
C LYS A 46 -7.24 -11.26 -16.83
N PRO A 47 -7.11 -9.95 -16.88
CA PRO A 47 -7.94 -9.12 -17.73
C PRO A 47 -7.81 -9.49 -19.21
N ASP A 48 -8.90 -9.32 -19.95
CA ASP A 48 -8.90 -9.38 -21.40
C ASP A 48 -8.93 -7.96 -21.97
N PRO A 49 -7.78 -7.43 -22.47
CA PRO A 49 -7.74 -6.08 -23.04
C PRO A 49 -8.64 -5.89 -24.26
N SER A 50 -8.93 -6.96 -25.00
CA SER A 50 -9.79 -6.90 -26.17
C SER A 50 -11.28 -6.73 -25.81
N ALA A 51 -11.66 -7.11 -24.60
CA ALA A 51 -12.99 -6.96 -24.04
C ALA A 51 -13.11 -5.75 -23.09
N THR A 52 -12.06 -4.90 -23.00
CA THR A 52 -12.09 -3.66 -22.25
C THR A 52 -12.53 -2.52 -23.14
N THR A 53 -13.71 -1.96 -22.87
CA THR A 53 -14.30 -0.89 -23.71
C THR A 53 -14.94 0.19 -22.85
N LEU A 54 -14.89 1.42 -23.36
CA LEU A 54 -15.66 2.55 -22.87
C LEU A 54 -16.42 3.15 -24.05
N SER A 55 -17.74 3.20 -23.96
CA SER A 55 -18.60 3.78 -24.99
C SER A 55 -19.29 5.02 -24.45
N LEU A 56 -19.30 6.09 -25.27
CA LEU A 56 -19.93 7.36 -24.96
C LEU A 56 -21.11 7.57 -25.92
N SER A 57 -22.25 7.90 -25.35
CA SER A 57 -23.44 8.31 -26.11
C SER A 57 -23.86 9.72 -25.69
N ARG A 58 -24.16 10.55 -26.72
CA ARG A 58 -24.77 11.88 -26.57
C ARG A 58 -26.04 11.94 -27.40
N LYS A 59 -26.98 12.79 -26.96
CA LYS A 59 -28.16 13.08 -27.77
C LYS A 59 -27.74 13.69 -29.10
N ASP A 60 -28.32 13.19 -30.17
CA ASP A 60 -28.11 13.70 -31.58
C ASP A 60 -26.66 13.61 -32.10
N ALA A 61 -25.80 12.78 -31.48
CA ALA A 61 -24.45 12.50 -31.95
C ALA A 61 -24.24 10.97 -32.17
N ALA A 62 -23.32 10.65 -33.10
CA ALA A 62 -22.90 9.25 -33.22
C ALA A 62 -22.16 8.77 -31.98
N PRO A 63 -22.42 7.53 -31.51
CA PRO A 63 -21.69 6.99 -30.36
C PRO A 63 -20.17 6.91 -30.65
N GLN A 64 -19.38 7.19 -29.63
CA GLN A 64 -17.93 7.01 -29.65
C GLN A 64 -17.55 5.81 -28.78
N GLN A 65 -16.49 5.11 -29.15
CA GLN A 65 -16.00 3.97 -28.38
C GLN A 65 -14.48 3.96 -28.32
N TRP A 66 -13.95 3.64 -27.17
CA TRP A 66 -12.51 3.50 -26.91
C TRP A 66 -12.19 2.09 -26.44
N HIS A 67 -11.00 1.64 -26.83
CA HIS A 67 -10.39 0.37 -26.49
C HIS A 67 -8.97 0.62 -25.99
N ALA A 68 -8.29 -0.42 -25.52
CA ALA A 68 -6.87 -0.35 -25.22
C ALA A 68 -6.05 0.15 -26.43
N PRO A 69 -5.07 1.04 -26.25
CA PRO A 69 -4.55 1.56 -25.00
C PRO A 69 -5.20 2.86 -24.51
N ALA A 70 -6.24 3.38 -25.17
CA ALA A 70 -6.91 4.63 -24.77
C ALA A 70 -7.64 4.50 -23.42
N VAL A 71 -8.08 3.28 -23.11
CA VAL A 71 -8.66 2.90 -21.83
C VAL A 71 -8.02 1.61 -21.33
N SER A 72 -7.84 1.48 -20.03
CA SER A 72 -7.34 0.26 -19.40
C SER A 72 -8.02 0.05 -18.05
N GLY A 73 -8.42 -1.17 -17.76
CA GLY A 73 -9.07 -1.52 -16.50
C GLY A 73 -8.82 -2.97 -16.16
N ALA A 74 -8.68 -3.22 -14.89
CA ALA A 74 -8.59 -4.55 -14.31
C ALA A 74 -9.45 -4.60 -13.06
N PHE A 75 -10.35 -5.56 -12.99
CA PHE A 75 -11.16 -5.80 -11.82
C PHE A 75 -11.35 -7.31 -11.65
N ARG A 76 -11.47 -7.78 -10.42
CA ARG A 76 -11.60 -9.21 -10.13
C ARG A 76 -12.82 -9.86 -10.79
N ASP A 77 -13.88 -9.08 -10.97
CA ASP A 77 -15.14 -9.51 -11.59
C ASP A 77 -15.29 -8.92 -13.01
N ASN A 78 -16.10 -9.55 -13.84
CA ASN A 78 -16.53 -8.93 -15.07
C ASN A 78 -17.45 -7.74 -14.78
N VAL A 79 -17.26 -6.65 -15.51
CA VAL A 79 -18.01 -5.41 -15.31
C VAL A 79 -18.77 -5.09 -16.59
N ASP A 80 -20.03 -4.71 -16.45
CA ASP A 80 -20.90 -4.24 -17.53
C ASP A 80 -21.90 -3.25 -16.93
N VAL A 81 -21.57 -1.96 -16.98
CA VAL A 81 -22.36 -0.91 -16.33
C VAL A 81 -22.55 0.29 -17.24
N SER A 82 -23.73 0.92 -17.10
CA SER A 82 -24.08 2.15 -17.83
C SER A 82 -24.60 3.21 -16.87
N GLY A 83 -24.21 4.48 -17.12
CA GLY A 83 -24.68 5.58 -16.28
C GLY A 83 -24.29 6.96 -16.82
N GLY A 84 -24.93 7.98 -16.27
CA GLY A 84 -24.49 9.36 -16.44
C GLY A 84 -23.15 9.60 -15.77
N VAL A 85 -22.50 10.74 -16.09
CA VAL A 85 -21.13 11.05 -15.64
C VAL A 85 -21.12 12.25 -14.71
N VAL A 86 -20.37 12.16 -13.63
CA VAL A 86 -20.08 13.29 -12.74
C VAL A 86 -18.56 13.43 -12.60
N TYR A 87 -18.04 14.59 -12.89
CA TYR A 87 -16.68 14.96 -12.51
C TYR A 87 -16.64 15.29 -11.01
N VAL A 88 -15.72 14.69 -10.27
CA VAL A 88 -15.61 14.83 -8.82
C VAL A 88 -14.18 15.16 -8.36
N GLY A 89 -13.53 16.10 -9.07
CA GLY A 89 -12.20 16.56 -8.68
C GLY A 89 -11.20 15.43 -8.49
N TYR A 90 -10.64 15.35 -7.29
CA TYR A 90 -9.74 14.27 -6.87
C TYR A 90 -10.49 13.09 -6.21
N GLY A 91 -11.80 13.20 -6.01
CA GLY A 91 -12.61 12.16 -5.38
C GLY A 91 -12.39 12.03 -3.87
N ILE A 92 -12.01 13.09 -3.20
CA ILE A 92 -11.62 13.11 -1.78
C ILE A 92 -12.75 13.68 -0.92
N THR A 93 -13.01 13.05 0.23
CA THR A 93 -13.76 13.58 1.37
C THR A 93 -12.86 13.50 2.59
N ALA A 94 -12.37 14.64 3.06
CA ALA A 94 -11.43 14.80 4.17
C ALA A 94 -11.97 15.85 5.16
N PRO A 95 -12.85 15.46 6.11
CA PRO A 95 -13.51 16.37 7.03
C PRO A 95 -12.53 17.17 7.90
N GLU A 96 -11.43 16.55 8.34
CA GLU A 96 -10.38 17.17 9.14
C GLU A 96 -9.59 18.24 8.37
N LEU A 97 -9.63 18.19 7.03
CA LEU A 97 -9.07 19.22 6.14
C LEU A 97 -10.13 20.22 5.66
N ASN A 98 -11.38 20.05 6.07
CA ASN A 98 -12.54 20.82 5.57
C ASN A 98 -12.64 20.79 4.03
N TYR A 99 -12.37 19.62 3.44
CA TYR A 99 -12.39 19.39 2.00
C TYR A 99 -13.32 18.24 1.63
N ASP A 100 -14.20 18.45 0.62
CA ASP A 100 -15.12 17.43 0.14
C ASP A 100 -15.49 17.66 -1.34
N ASP A 101 -14.97 16.81 -2.22
CA ASP A 101 -15.30 16.83 -3.64
C ASP A 101 -16.75 16.44 -3.96
N TYR A 102 -17.43 15.76 -3.05
CA TYR A 102 -18.79 15.27 -3.23
C TYR A 102 -19.87 16.20 -2.68
N ALA A 103 -19.49 17.31 -2.02
CA ALA A 103 -20.39 18.16 -1.24
C ALA A 103 -21.63 18.67 -1.98
N ASN A 104 -21.56 18.91 -3.31
CA ASN A 104 -22.64 19.56 -4.07
C ASN A 104 -23.09 18.77 -5.29
N VAL A 105 -22.78 17.45 -5.34
CA VAL A 105 -23.15 16.59 -6.47
C VAL A 105 -23.76 15.29 -5.99
N ASP A 106 -24.69 14.75 -6.77
CA ASP A 106 -25.27 13.42 -6.55
C ASP A 106 -24.66 12.43 -7.55
N VAL A 107 -23.89 11.49 -7.04
CA VAL A 107 -23.21 10.47 -7.85
C VAL A 107 -23.88 9.08 -7.78
N ARG A 108 -25.00 8.96 -7.06
CA ARG A 108 -25.72 7.69 -6.91
C ARG A 108 -26.18 7.15 -8.26
N GLY A 109 -25.76 5.91 -8.58
CA GLY A 109 -26.07 5.27 -9.85
C GLY A 109 -25.34 5.88 -11.07
N LYS A 110 -24.32 6.71 -10.84
CA LYS A 110 -23.54 7.35 -11.91
C LYS A 110 -22.10 6.84 -11.92
N ILE A 111 -21.41 7.07 -13.02
CA ILE A 111 -19.97 6.85 -13.20
C ILE A 111 -19.27 8.14 -12.81
N VAL A 112 -18.27 8.08 -11.93
CA VAL A 112 -17.50 9.25 -11.56
C VAL A 112 -16.21 9.33 -12.36
N LEU A 113 -15.85 10.54 -12.77
CA LEU A 113 -14.57 10.91 -13.38
C LEU A 113 -13.77 11.69 -12.36
N LEU A 114 -12.57 11.19 -12.01
CA LEU A 114 -11.71 11.83 -11.02
C LEU A 114 -10.22 11.78 -11.44
N MET A 115 -9.41 12.62 -10.80
CA MET A 115 -7.97 12.72 -10.98
C MET A 115 -7.21 11.80 -10.00
N GLU A 116 -6.03 11.36 -10.42
CA GLU A 116 -5.04 10.73 -9.52
C GLU A 116 -4.64 11.69 -8.38
N HIS A 117 -3.88 11.22 -7.42
CA HIS A 117 -3.26 11.94 -6.31
C HIS A 117 -4.18 12.89 -5.52
N GLU A 118 -3.72 14.10 -5.19
CA GLU A 118 -4.41 15.06 -4.32
C GLU A 118 -4.08 16.52 -4.66
N PRO A 119 -4.87 17.51 -4.17
CA PRO A 119 -4.63 18.92 -4.51
C PRO A 119 -3.28 19.44 -4.00
N GLN A 120 -2.67 20.35 -4.79
CA GLN A 120 -1.50 21.12 -4.37
C GLN A 120 -0.27 20.31 -4.00
N GLU A 121 0.00 19.19 -4.66
CA GLU A 121 1.15 18.30 -4.37
C GLU A 121 2.51 19.01 -4.36
N ASP A 122 2.64 20.13 -5.09
CA ASP A 122 3.91 20.88 -5.18
C ASP A 122 3.97 22.07 -4.20
N ASP A 123 2.90 22.37 -3.43
CA ASP A 123 2.94 23.46 -2.44
C ASP A 123 3.24 22.92 -1.04
N PRO A 124 4.45 23.15 -0.50
CA PRO A 124 4.83 22.62 0.83
C PRO A 124 3.97 23.22 1.98
N ARG A 125 3.13 24.20 1.70
CA ARG A 125 2.19 24.79 2.66
C ARG A 125 0.78 24.22 2.54
N SER A 126 0.57 23.28 1.61
CA SER A 126 -0.74 22.68 1.40
C SER A 126 -1.24 21.97 2.66
N ILE A 127 -2.55 22.06 2.89
CA ILE A 127 -3.22 21.25 3.92
C ILE A 127 -3.21 19.77 3.60
N PHE A 128 -2.91 19.38 2.33
CA PHE A 128 -2.72 18.03 1.86
C PHE A 128 -1.25 17.56 1.97
N ASN A 129 -0.48 18.09 2.92
CA ASN A 129 0.92 17.75 3.16
C ASN A 129 1.92 18.27 2.11
N GLY A 130 1.47 18.83 1.00
CA GLY A 130 2.33 19.44 -0.02
C GLY A 130 3.22 18.41 -0.73
N THR A 131 4.53 18.52 -0.55
CA THR A 131 5.50 17.62 -1.20
C THR A 131 5.52 16.18 -0.68
N GLY A 132 4.70 15.84 0.29
CA GLY A 132 4.42 14.47 0.72
C GLY A 132 2.98 14.09 0.41
N ASN A 133 2.60 12.85 0.65
CA ASN A 133 1.24 12.40 0.38
C ASN A 133 0.43 12.32 1.68
N THR A 134 -0.88 12.60 1.57
CA THR A 134 -1.84 12.21 2.60
C THR A 134 -2.40 10.82 2.33
N ARG A 135 -3.09 10.26 3.32
CA ARG A 135 -3.78 8.98 3.19
C ARG A 135 -4.87 8.94 2.11
N TYR A 136 -5.25 10.09 1.53
CA TYR A 136 -6.31 10.20 0.52
C TYR A 136 -5.86 10.00 -0.92
N ALA A 137 -4.56 10.07 -1.21
CA ALA A 137 -4.04 10.11 -2.58
C ALA A 137 -4.23 8.79 -3.36
N THR A 138 -4.40 7.64 -2.67
CA THR A 138 -4.45 6.33 -3.35
C THR A 138 -5.76 6.05 -4.06
N SER A 139 -5.69 5.33 -5.18
CA SER A 139 -6.86 4.88 -5.93
C SER A 139 -7.84 4.05 -5.08
N ARG A 140 -7.33 3.22 -4.14
CA ARG A 140 -8.18 2.42 -3.26
C ARG A 140 -9.06 3.29 -2.37
N VAL A 141 -8.48 4.33 -1.75
CA VAL A 141 -9.23 5.26 -0.90
C VAL A 141 -10.28 6.02 -1.70
N LYS A 142 -9.93 6.45 -2.92
CA LYS A 142 -10.85 7.13 -3.85
C LYS A 142 -12.00 6.22 -4.28
N LEU A 143 -11.72 4.94 -4.56
CA LEU A 143 -12.75 3.94 -4.88
C LEU A 143 -13.72 3.73 -3.72
N LEU A 144 -13.21 3.54 -2.50
CA LEU A 144 -14.04 3.41 -1.31
C LEU A 144 -14.90 4.65 -1.07
N ASN A 145 -14.33 5.83 -1.29
CA ASN A 145 -15.05 7.07 -1.14
C ASN A 145 -16.17 7.20 -2.20
N ALA A 146 -15.88 6.96 -3.47
CA ALA A 146 -16.87 6.92 -4.54
C ALA A 146 -18.01 5.91 -4.26
N GLN A 147 -17.64 4.73 -3.77
CA GLN A 147 -18.59 3.69 -3.37
C GLN A 147 -19.52 4.13 -2.24
N ARG A 148 -18.97 4.78 -1.20
CA ARG A 148 -19.75 5.33 -0.08
C ARG A 148 -20.75 6.38 -0.52
N HIS A 149 -20.42 7.14 -1.57
CA HIS A 149 -21.33 8.11 -2.21
C HIS A 149 -22.30 7.49 -3.22
N GLY A 150 -22.20 6.17 -3.50
CA GLY A 150 -23.14 5.42 -4.35
C GLY A 150 -22.84 5.45 -5.83
N ALA A 151 -21.60 5.78 -6.22
CA ALA A 151 -21.14 5.61 -7.60
C ALA A 151 -21.15 4.12 -8.02
N ILE A 152 -21.27 3.86 -9.34
CA ILE A 152 -21.31 2.50 -9.90
C ILE A 152 -20.02 2.09 -10.61
N ALA A 153 -19.16 3.03 -10.97
CA ALA A 153 -17.81 2.81 -11.50
C ALA A 153 -16.99 4.11 -11.40
N VAL A 154 -15.69 3.98 -11.52
CA VAL A 154 -14.73 5.09 -11.48
C VAL A 154 -13.93 5.11 -12.77
N LEU A 155 -13.85 6.28 -13.41
CA LEU A 155 -12.86 6.63 -14.43
C LEU A 155 -11.76 7.47 -13.76
N LEU A 156 -10.52 7.02 -13.88
CA LEU A 156 -9.36 7.69 -13.32
C LEU A 156 -8.56 8.32 -14.46
N MET A 157 -8.33 9.62 -14.39
CA MET A 157 -7.48 10.33 -15.32
C MET A 157 -6.22 10.85 -14.63
N GLN A 158 -5.14 10.95 -15.38
CA GLN A 158 -3.94 11.62 -14.92
C GLN A 158 -4.23 13.13 -14.71
N GLU A 159 -3.56 13.70 -13.75
CA GLU A 159 -3.59 15.14 -13.49
C GLU A 159 -2.98 15.94 -14.63
N PRO A 160 -3.74 16.87 -15.25
CA PRO A 160 -3.24 17.64 -16.39
C PRO A 160 -2.07 18.59 -16.08
N ASN A 161 -1.95 19.03 -14.83
CA ASN A 161 -0.90 19.94 -14.34
C ASN A 161 0.20 19.22 -13.54
N ALA A 162 0.24 17.87 -13.56
CA ALA A 162 1.23 17.11 -12.82
C ALA A 162 2.66 17.51 -13.22
N THR A 163 3.49 17.77 -12.23
CA THR A 163 4.92 18.08 -12.42
C THR A 163 5.82 16.87 -12.13
N HIS A 164 5.28 15.89 -11.38
CA HIS A 164 5.99 14.67 -11.06
C HIS A 164 6.11 13.71 -12.26
N VAL A 165 7.07 12.80 -12.18
CA VAL A 165 7.28 11.78 -13.22
C VAL A 165 6.09 10.82 -13.25
N PRO A 166 5.40 10.65 -14.40
CA PRO A 166 4.27 9.74 -14.50
C PRO A 166 4.64 8.32 -14.05
N THR A 167 3.72 7.67 -13.34
CA THR A 167 3.88 6.28 -12.85
C THR A 167 4.30 5.31 -13.96
N SER A 168 3.79 5.47 -15.17
CA SER A 168 4.16 4.66 -16.34
C SER A 168 5.64 4.80 -16.72
N LYS A 169 6.20 6.01 -16.62
CA LYS A 169 7.62 6.26 -16.89
C LYS A 169 8.49 5.70 -15.76
N ARG A 170 8.07 5.86 -14.52
CA ARG A 170 8.74 5.28 -13.36
C ARG A 170 8.82 3.75 -13.46
N LEU A 171 7.71 3.08 -13.74
CA LEU A 171 7.68 1.63 -13.97
C LEU A 171 8.57 1.22 -15.14
N GLY A 172 8.63 2.04 -16.21
CA GLY A 172 9.53 1.82 -17.34
C GLY A 172 11.00 1.87 -16.91
N ASN A 173 11.39 2.80 -16.04
CA ASN A 173 12.75 2.88 -15.50
C ASN A 173 13.10 1.67 -14.64
N VAL A 174 12.19 1.21 -13.80
CA VAL A 174 12.37 -0.02 -13.01
C VAL A 174 12.63 -1.23 -13.88
N LEU A 175 11.93 -1.35 -15.00
CA LEU A 175 12.07 -2.45 -15.94
C LEU A 175 13.30 -2.31 -16.84
N ALA A 176 13.82 -1.11 -17.04
CA ALA A 176 14.96 -0.84 -17.95
C ALA A 176 16.28 -1.49 -17.50
N GLY A 177 16.43 -1.75 -16.19
CA GLY A 177 17.61 -2.45 -15.61
C GLY A 177 17.52 -3.97 -15.66
N VAL A 178 16.37 -4.54 -16.08
CA VAL A 178 16.15 -5.99 -16.08
C VAL A 178 16.82 -6.62 -17.29
N THR A 179 17.88 -7.39 -17.05
CA THR A 179 18.62 -8.12 -18.10
C THR A 179 17.97 -9.44 -18.51
N THR A 180 17.07 -9.95 -17.67
CA THR A 180 16.34 -11.20 -17.89
C THR A 180 14.84 -10.92 -18.04
N LYS A 181 14.23 -11.49 -19.07
CA LYS A 181 12.80 -11.35 -19.31
C LYS A 181 12.04 -12.50 -18.68
N ARG A 182 11.20 -12.18 -17.70
CA ARG A 182 10.23 -13.13 -17.14
C ARG A 182 9.24 -13.56 -18.24
N LEU A 183 9.08 -14.85 -18.46
CA LEU A 183 8.21 -15.39 -19.50
C LEU A 183 6.76 -15.55 -19.04
N THR A 184 6.54 -15.83 -17.76
CA THR A 184 5.20 -15.90 -17.18
C THR A 184 4.89 -14.57 -16.47
N PRO A 185 3.93 -13.78 -16.95
CA PRO A 185 3.51 -12.56 -16.25
C PRO A 185 3.05 -12.88 -14.83
N ILE A 186 3.35 -11.97 -13.91
CA ILE A 186 2.81 -12.05 -12.55
C ILE A 186 1.29 -11.82 -12.63
N PRO A 187 0.46 -12.74 -12.09
CA PRO A 187 -0.99 -12.58 -12.13
C PRO A 187 -1.45 -11.45 -11.22
N LEU A 188 -2.56 -10.81 -11.59
CA LEU A 188 -3.26 -9.89 -10.71
C LEU A 188 -4.04 -10.69 -9.66
N GLN A 189 -4.05 -10.18 -8.44
CA GLN A 189 -4.76 -10.78 -7.33
C GLN A 189 -5.63 -9.73 -6.64
N ALA A 190 -6.70 -10.17 -5.99
CA ALA A 190 -7.55 -9.36 -5.14
C ALA A 190 -8.15 -10.22 -4.02
N ILE A 191 -8.57 -9.60 -2.94
CA ILE A 191 -9.32 -10.25 -1.86
C ILE A 191 -10.70 -10.64 -2.38
N VAL A 192 -11.11 -11.88 -2.13
CA VAL A 192 -12.50 -12.32 -2.36
C VAL A 192 -13.40 -11.59 -1.36
N ASN A 193 -14.46 -10.96 -1.83
CA ASN A 193 -15.35 -10.13 -0.99
C ASN A 193 -14.62 -8.95 -0.30
N ASP A 194 -13.67 -8.33 -0.99
CA ASP A 194 -13.05 -7.09 -0.54
C ASP A 194 -14.12 -6.01 -0.27
N GLU A 195 -13.80 -5.09 0.65
CA GLU A 195 -14.62 -3.90 0.89
C GLU A 195 -14.76 -3.02 -0.38
N VAL A 196 -13.73 -3.00 -1.27
CA VAL A 196 -13.81 -2.32 -2.56
C VAL A 196 -14.58 -3.19 -3.56
N ASN A 197 -15.76 -2.72 -3.96
CA ASN A 197 -16.65 -3.39 -4.92
C ASN A 197 -16.89 -2.56 -6.19
N LEU A 198 -16.14 -1.47 -6.37
CA LEU A 198 -16.18 -0.65 -7.58
C LEU A 198 -15.02 -0.97 -8.52
N SER A 199 -15.33 -1.03 -9.81
CA SER A 199 -14.30 -1.08 -10.85
C SER A 199 -13.70 0.29 -11.09
N LEU A 200 -12.40 0.28 -11.42
CA LEU A 200 -11.65 1.45 -11.87
C LEU A 200 -11.18 1.22 -13.31
N MET A 201 -11.39 2.22 -14.15
CA MET A 201 -10.85 2.26 -15.51
C MET A 201 -9.98 3.50 -15.65
N ASN A 202 -8.71 3.31 -15.97
CA ASN A 202 -7.81 4.41 -16.32
C ASN A 202 -8.13 4.87 -17.74
N ILE A 203 -8.15 6.17 -17.96
CA ILE A 203 -8.42 6.78 -19.26
C ILE A 203 -7.28 7.72 -19.65
N GLN A 204 -6.95 7.73 -20.94
CA GLN A 204 -5.97 8.67 -21.48
C GLN A 204 -6.52 10.11 -21.50
N PRO A 205 -5.65 11.14 -21.45
CA PRO A 205 -6.07 12.55 -21.42
C PRO A 205 -7.05 12.93 -22.54
N ALA A 206 -6.86 12.43 -23.75
CA ALA A 206 -7.78 12.70 -24.87
C ALA A 206 -9.21 12.16 -24.65
N VAL A 207 -9.36 11.06 -23.90
CA VAL A 207 -10.68 10.55 -23.51
C VAL A 207 -11.31 11.46 -22.46
N ALA A 208 -10.53 11.90 -21.46
CA ALA A 208 -11.00 12.84 -20.44
C ALA A 208 -11.44 14.18 -21.07
N ASP A 209 -10.66 14.73 -22.01
CA ASP A 209 -10.99 15.96 -22.71
C ASP A 209 -12.31 15.81 -23.50
N GLU A 210 -12.52 14.69 -24.19
CA GLU A 210 -13.78 14.45 -24.89
C GLU A 210 -14.97 14.32 -23.94
N LEU A 211 -14.80 13.69 -22.77
CA LEU A 211 -15.86 13.61 -21.74
C LEU A 211 -16.20 14.99 -21.17
N LEU A 212 -15.18 15.82 -20.94
CA LEU A 212 -15.35 17.16 -20.34
C LEU A 212 -15.76 18.24 -21.33
N LYS A 213 -15.76 17.97 -22.64
CA LYS A 213 -16.03 18.94 -23.71
C LYS A 213 -17.26 19.83 -23.46
N ASP A 214 -18.33 19.24 -22.93
CA ASP A 214 -19.59 19.95 -22.70
C ASP A 214 -19.75 20.40 -21.23
N SER A 215 -18.71 20.25 -20.39
CA SER A 215 -18.73 20.62 -18.97
C SER A 215 -18.56 22.13 -18.72
N GLY A 216 -18.13 22.87 -19.75
CA GLY A 216 -17.83 24.31 -19.66
C GLY A 216 -16.43 24.61 -19.13
N ALA A 217 -15.57 23.61 -18.90
CA ALA A 217 -14.17 23.78 -18.50
C ALA A 217 -13.34 22.56 -18.91
N THR A 218 -12.07 22.77 -19.21
CA THR A 218 -11.10 21.69 -19.45
C THR A 218 -10.64 21.04 -18.14
N ALA A 219 -10.10 19.81 -18.21
CA ALA A 219 -9.51 19.14 -17.06
C ALA A 219 -8.44 20.02 -16.37
N LYS A 220 -7.59 20.70 -17.17
CA LYS A 220 -6.56 21.61 -16.68
C LYS A 220 -7.13 22.81 -15.89
N GLU A 221 -8.19 23.43 -16.38
CA GLU A 221 -8.85 24.56 -15.71
C GLU A 221 -9.53 24.11 -14.41
N LEU A 222 -10.13 22.92 -14.42
CA LEU A 222 -10.77 22.32 -13.23
C LEU A 222 -9.74 22.04 -12.15
N GLN A 223 -8.62 21.38 -12.48
CA GLN A 223 -7.51 21.16 -11.55
C GLN A 223 -6.98 22.47 -11.01
N SER A 224 -6.62 23.44 -11.88
CA SER A 224 -6.11 24.74 -11.45
C SER A 224 -7.08 25.50 -10.54
N SER A 225 -8.37 25.29 -10.68
CA SER A 225 -9.36 25.92 -9.80
C SER A 225 -9.38 25.28 -8.42
N ILE A 226 -9.32 23.95 -8.35
CA ILE A 226 -9.22 23.21 -7.09
C ILE A 226 -7.92 23.59 -6.35
N ASP A 227 -6.78 23.56 -7.05
CA ASP A 227 -5.46 23.87 -6.45
C ASP A 227 -5.37 25.31 -5.94
N ARG A 228 -6.11 26.24 -6.55
CA ARG A 228 -6.14 27.64 -6.13
C ARG A 228 -6.94 27.88 -4.87
N ASP A 229 -8.12 27.26 -4.73
CA ASP A 229 -9.08 27.63 -3.69
C ASP A 229 -9.47 26.48 -2.75
N LEU A 230 -8.98 25.27 -2.99
CA LEU A 230 -9.26 24.05 -2.22
C LEU A 230 -10.77 23.82 -2.01
N LYS A 231 -11.55 24.08 -3.06
CA LYS A 231 -12.99 23.84 -3.06
C LYS A 231 -13.38 22.81 -4.10
N SER A 232 -14.50 22.15 -3.86
CA SER A 232 -15.11 21.29 -4.86
C SER A 232 -15.48 22.11 -6.12
N HIS A 233 -14.96 21.66 -7.25
CA HIS A 233 -15.38 22.12 -8.58
C HIS A 233 -16.15 21.01 -9.32
N SER A 234 -16.70 20.07 -8.58
CA SER A 234 -17.45 18.91 -9.07
C SER A 234 -18.73 19.31 -9.77
N ARG A 235 -19.08 18.58 -10.81
CA ARG A 235 -20.26 18.86 -11.65
C ARG A 235 -20.74 17.63 -12.42
N GLU A 236 -22.04 17.59 -12.67
CA GLU A 236 -22.60 16.64 -13.61
C GLU A 236 -22.26 17.04 -15.05
N ILE A 237 -21.90 16.06 -15.87
CA ILE A 237 -21.67 16.24 -17.31
C ILE A 237 -22.98 15.91 -18.01
N ALA A 238 -23.78 16.95 -18.23
CA ALA A 238 -25.13 16.79 -18.76
C ALA A 238 -25.18 16.23 -20.18
N GLY A 239 -26.16 15.36 -20.45
CA GLY A 239 -26.38 14.81 -21.78
C GLY A 239 -25.40 13.70 -22.20
N VAL A 240 -24.53 13.27 -21.27
CA VAL A 240 -23.54 12.18 -21.49
C VAL A 240 -24.02 10.92 -20.79
N GLN A 241 -23.99 9.82 -21.53
CA GLN A 241 -24.17 8.45 -21.01
C GLN A 241 -22.94 7.61 -21.37
N LEU A 242 -22.39 6.92 -20.40
CA LEU A 242 -21.28 5.97 -20.61
C LEU A 242 -21.76 4.54 -20.45
N HIS A 243 -21.12 3.66 -21.21
CA HIS A 243 -21.17 2.21 -21.01
C HIS A 243 -19.73 1.71 -20.87
N LEU A 244 -19.41 1.16 -19.71
CA LEU A 244 -18.11 0.61 -19.34
C LEU A 244 -18.22 -0.90 -19.28
N GLN A 245 -17.31 -1.59 -19.99
CA GLN A 245 -17.23 -3.05 -19.97
C GLN A 245 -15.77 -3.49 -19.78
N THR A 246 -15.57 -4.45 -18.87
CA THR A 246 -14.31 -5.21 -18.73
C THR A 246 -14.61 -6.68 -18.50
N LYS A 247 -13.76 -7.57 -19.00
CA LYS A 247 -13.86 -9.01 -18.80
C LYS A 247 -12.52 -9.61 -18.43
N ASN A 248 -12.57 -10.71 -17.71
CA ASN A 248 -11.40 -11.54 -17.45
C ASN A 248 -11.37 -12.74 -18.37
N SER A 249 -10.21 -13.04 -18.92
CA SER A 249 -9.97 -14.24 -19.76
C SER A 249 -9.86 -15.50 -18.90
N SER A 250 -9.45 -15.36 -17.65
CA SER A 250 -9.43 -16.43 -16.64
C SER A 250 -9.50 -15.88 -15.23
N THR A 251 -10.05 -16.69 -14.32
CA THR A 251 -10.06 -16.44 -12.88
C THR A 251 -9.78 -17.74 -12.13
N ARG A 252 -9.07 -17.66 -11.01
CA ARG A 252 -8.78 -18.77 -10.10
C ARG A 252 -8.91 -18.27 -8.66
N THR A 253 -9.63 -18.97 -7.81
CA THR A 253 -9.68 -18.68 -6.37
C THR A 253 -8.70 -19.56 -5.61
N GLY A 254 -8.18 -19.03 -4.51
CA GLY A 254 -7.28 -19.74 -3.60
C GLY A 254 -7.26 -19.08 -2.24
N THR A 255 -6.49 -19.64 -1.32
CA THR A 255 -6.32 -19.10 0.03
C THR A 255 -4.83 -19.03 0.33
N THR A 256 -4.36 -17.90 0.80
CA THR A 256 -3.07 -17.72 1.46
C THR A 256 -3.29 -17.37 2.93
N TYR A 257 -2.23 -17.13 3.71
CA TYR A 257 -2.36 -16.97 5.14
C TYR A 257 -1.47 -15.87 5.67
N ASN A 258 -2.06 -14.90 6.39
CA ASN A 258 -1.28 -14.12 7.36
C ASN A 258 -0.94 -15.02 8.54
N VAL A 259 0.27 -14.90 9.07
CA VAL A 259 0.69 -15.64 10.27
C VAL A 259 0.70 -14.69 11.45
N ALA A 260 -0.01 -15.04 12.54
CA ALA A 260 -0.16 -14.15 13.69
C ALA A 260 0.02 -14.89 15.03
N GLY A 261 0.93 -14.39 15.86
CA GLY A 261 1.23 -14.88 17.20
C GLY A 261 1.08 -13.79 18.24
N LEU A 262 0.55 -14.12 19.41
CA LEU A 262 0.29 -13.19 20.51
C LEU A 262 1.21 -13.48 21.69
N LEU A 263 1.90 -12.44 22.17
CA LEU A 263 2.47 -12.40 23.51
C LEU A 263 1.50 -11.62 24.42
N PRO A 264 0.81 -12.26 25.36
CA PRO A 264 -0.11 -11.57 26.27
C PRO A 264 0.60 -10.56 27.16
N GLY A 265 -0.04 -9.41 27.35
CA GLY A 265 0.43 -8.40 28.30
C GLY A 265 0.35 -8.87 29.75
N SER A 266 1.27 -8.40 30.58
CA SER A 266 1.38 -8.77 32.00
C SER A 266 0.42 -8.00 32.91
N ASP A 267 -0.10 -6.85 32.48
CA ASP A 267 -1.05 -6.04 33.25
C ASP A 267 -2.49 -6.34 32.83
N PRO A 268 -3.35 -6.87 33.74
CA PRO A 268 -4.73 -7.20 33.41
C PRO A 268 -5.57 -6.03 32.87
N ALA A 269 -5.23 -4.79 33.22
CA ALA A 269 -5.93 -3.60 32.76
C ALA A 269 -5.49 -3.17 31.34
N LEU A 270 -4.24 -3.48 30.97
CA LEU A 270 -3.65 -3.06 29.70
C LEU A 270 -3.50 -4.20 28.68
N ALA A 271 -3.62 -5.46 29.08
CA ALA A 271 -3.47 -6.61 28.20
C ALA A 271 -4.48 -6.66 27.02
N ALA A 272 -5.59 -5.91 27.13
CA ALA A 272 -6.54 -5.74 26.04
C ALA A 272 -6.03 -4.77 24.95
N GLU A 273 -5.09 -3.90 25.27
CA GLU A 273 -4.42 -3.03 24.32
C GLU A 273 -3.29 -3.78 23.61
N THR A 274 -3.02 -3.41 22.36
CA THR A 274 -2.09 -4.15 21.50
C THR A 274 -1.05 -3.23 20.89
N VAL A 275 0.18 -3.72 20.81
CA VAL A 275 1.23 -3.16 19.94
C VAL A 275 1.53 -4.21 18.88
N ILE A 276 1.65 -3.80 17.59
CA ILE A 276 1.88 -4.70 16.48
C ILE A 276 3.33 -4.56 16.00
N VAL A 277 3.94 -5.69 15.64
CA VAL A 277 5.14 -5.72 14.80
C VAL A 277 4.89 -6.64 13.63
N SER A 278 5.28 -6.22 12.43
CA SER A 278 4.96 -6.94 11.21
C SER A 278 6.07 -6.91 10.16
N GLY A 279 5.92 -7.77 9.18
CA GLY A 279 6.61 -7.85 7.90
C GLY A 279 5.77 -8.72 6.99
N HIS A 280 6.25 -9.05 5.77
CA HIS A 280 5.56 -9.97 4.86
C HIS A 280 6.46 -11.10 4.39
N HIS A 281 5.87 -12.24 4.01
CA HIS A 281 6.61 -13.45 3.62
C HIS A 281 6.52 -13.81 2.15
N ASP A 282 5.66 -13.15 1.40
CA ASP A 282 5.56 -13.37 -0.03
C ASP A 282 6.59 -12.55 -0.81
N HIS A 283 6.92 -13.02 -2.00
CA HIS A 283 7.74 -12.28 -2.97
C HIS A 283 7.34 -12.71 -4.39
N ASN A 284 8.15 -12.39 -5.40
CA ASN A 284 7.82 -12.56 -6.81
C ASN A 284 7.89 -14.02 -7.34
N GLY A 285 8.23 -15.01 -6.49
CA GLY A 285 8.17 -16.43 -6.81
C GLY A 285 9.21 -16.91 -7.82
N ALA A 286 8.87 -17.89 -8.65
CA ALA A 286 9.73 -18.45 -9.68
C ALA A 286 9.11 -18.32 -11.08
N SER A 287 9.92 -18.22 -12.11
CA SER A 287 9.48 -18.22 -13.51
C SER A 287 10.58 -18.70 -14.44
N GLU A 288 10.20 -19.29 -15.56
CA GLU A 288 11.13 -19.34 -16.69
C GLU A 288 11.47 -17.90 -17.11
N VAL A 289 12.74 -17.68 -17.37
CA VAL A 289 13.28 -16.42 -17.89
C VAL A 289 14.01 -16.65 -19.20
N GLU A 290 14.09 -15.62 -20.01
CA GLU A 290 14.85 -15.59 -21.26
C GLU A 290 15.94 -14.54 -21.14
N GLU A 291 17.20 -14.95 -21.25
CA GLU A 291 18.34 -14.06 -21.30
C GLU A 291 18.43 -13.34 -22.66
N GLN A 292 19.23 -12.28 -22.73
CA GLN A 292 19.46 -11.53 -23.97
C GLN A 292 20.04 -12.40 -25.12
N ASN A 293 20.72 -13.50 -24.78
CA ASN A 293 21.26 -14.47 -25.74
C ASN A 293 20.23 -15.51 -26.19
N GLY A 294 18.99 -15.45 -25.70
CA GLY A 294 17.90 -16.39 -26.01
C GLY A 294 17.92 -17.69 -25.19
N GLN A 295 18.83 -17.85 -24.24
CA GLN A 295 18.82 -18.99 -23.32
C GLN A 295 17.66 -18.87 -22.35
N ARG A 296 17.04 -20.00 -22.02
CA ARG A 296 15.95 -20.11 -21.06
C ARG A 296 16.34 -20.99 -19.89
N HIS A 297 15.99 -20.55 -18.70
CA HIS A 297 16.16 -21.32 -17.47
C HIS A 297 15.12 -20.89 -16.44
N LEU A 298 14.95 -21.68 -15.37
CA LEU A 298 14.10 -21.32 -14.25
C LEU A 298 14.90 -20.45 -13.29
N ASP A 299 14.38 -19.26 -12.99
CA ASP A 299 14.91 -18.37 -11.97
C ASP A 299 13.94 -18.21 -10.80
N ILE A 300 14.49 -17.94 -9.63
CA ILE A 300 13.77 -17.70 -8.38
C ILE A 300 14.09 -16.27 -7.92
N TRP A 301 13.05 -15.49 -7.66
CA TRP A 301 13.15 -14.21 -6.97
C TRP A 301 13.22 -14.51 -5.47
N HIS A 302 14.44 -14.48 -4.91
CA HIS A 302 14.67 -14.91 -3.53
C HIS A 302 14.09 -13.95 -2.49
N GLY A 303 14.15 -12.62 -2.74
CA GLY A 303 13.63 -11.63 -1.81
C GLY A 303 14.31 -11.68 -0.44
N ALA A 304 15.66 -11.74 -0.41
CA ALA A 304 16.37 -11.86 0.86
C ALA A 304 16.25 -10.60 1.72
N ASP A 305 16.28 -9.40 1.09
CA ASP A 305 15.97 -8.16 1.76
C ASP A 305 14.48 -7.86 1.68
N ASP A 306 13.88 -8.04 0.52
CA ASP A 306 12.45 -7.83 0.24
C ASP A 306 11.67 -9.17 0.15
N ASN A 307 11.09 -9.72 1.24
CA ASN A 307 11.18 -9.20 2.59
C ASN A 307 11.58 -10.30 3.58
N GLY A 308 12.59 -11.11 3.22
CA GLY A 308 13.19 -12.08 4.14
C GLY A 308 13.75 -11.40 5.38
N SER A 309 14.39 -10.21 5.21
CA SER A 309 14.96 -9.44 6.32
C SER A 309 13.90 -9.01 7.32
N GLY A 310 12.76 -8.48 6.85
CA GLY A 310 11.66 -8.08 7.73
C GLY A 310 10.99 -9.28 8.42
N THR A 311 10.71 -10.35 7.68
CA THR A 311 10.13 -11.59 8.24
C THR A 311 10.99 -12.17 9.35
N VAL A 312 12.31 -12.30 9.13
CA VAL A 312 13.25 -12.78 10.15
C VAL A 312 13.34 -11.80 11.32
N GLY A 313 13.31 -10.49 11.06
CA GLY A 313 13.26 -9.46 12.11
C GLY A 313 12.06 -9.62 13.06
N VAL A 314 10.87 -9.91 12.52
CA VAL A 314 9.67 -10.19 13.33
C VAL A 314 9.84 -11.46 14.16
N VAL A 315 10.40 -12.52 13.57
CA VAL A 315 10.67 -13.79 14.27
C VAL A 315 11.69 -13.61 15.41
N GLU A 316 12.77 -12.90 15.17
CA GLU A 316 13.78 -12.59 16.18
C GLU A 316 13.20 -11.77 17.34
N LEU A 317 12.34 -10.79 17.05
CA LEU A 317 11.62 -10.06 18.10
C LEU A 317 10.69 -10.97 18.91
N ALA A 318 10.00 -11.90 18.25
CA ALA A 318 9.15 -12.86 18.94
C ALA A 318 9.94 -13.70 19.95
N HIS A 319 11.09 -14.24 19.55
CA HIS A 319 11.99 -14.96 20.45
C HIS A 319 12.55 -14.07 21.57
N ALA A 320 12.99 -12.85 21.26
CA ALA A 320 13.56 -11.92 22.25
C ALA A 320 12.54 -11.51 23.32
N PHE A 321 11.32 -11.13 22.92
CA PHE A 321 10.24 -10.77 23.84
C PHE A 321 9.78 -11.98 24.69
N ALA A 322 9.69 -13.15 24.07
CA ALA A 322 9.31 -14.36 24.79
C ALA A 322 10.39 -14.82 25.79
N ALA A 323 11.66 -14.65 25.49
CA ALA A 323 12.76 -14.98 26.40
C ALA A 323 12.95 -13.97 27.54
N ASN A 324 12.52 -12.72 27.38
CA ASN A 324 12.65 -11.71 28.43
C ASN A 324 11.79 -12.08 29.65
N PRO A 325 12.37 -12.21 30.87
CA PRO A 325 11.61 -12.49 32.08
C PRO A 325 10.65 -11.37 32.45
N VAL A 326 10.92 -10.12 32.06
CA VAL A 326 10.04 -8.98 32.26
C VAL A 326 9.15 -8.85 31.02
N LYS A 327 7.86 -9.15 31.19
CA LYS A 327 6.89 -9.03 30.11
C LYS A 327 6.31 -7.61 30.06
N PRO A 328 6.10 -7.04 28.87
CA PRO A 328 5.45 -5.74 28.73
C PRO A 328 4.01 -5.77 29.27
N LYS A 329 3.48 -4.63 29.68
CA LYS A 329 2.13 -4.52 30.24
C LYS A 329 1.03 -4.75 29.21
N ARG A 330 1.20 -4.25 27.97
CA ARG A 330 0.30 -4.47 26.85
C ARG A 330 0.68 -5.74 26.10
N SER A 331 -0.27 -6.29 25.41
CA SER A 331 -0.03 -7.43 24.50
C SER A 331 0.76 -6.99 23.26
N ILE A 332 1.63 -7.88 22.78
CA ILE A 332 2.30 -7.70 21.48
C ILE A 332 1.77 -8.73 20.49
N LEU A 333 1.32 -8.26 19.35
CA LEU A 333 0.87 -9.09 18.22
C LEU A 333 1.97 -9.08 17.17
N PHE A 334 2.57 -10.25 16.92
CA PHE A 334 3.55 -10.50 15.86
C PHE A 334 2.80 -10.97 14.63
N VAL A 335 3.02 -10.32 13.51
CA VAL A 335 2.31 -10.62 12.26
C VAL A 335 3.29 -10.73 11.11
N VAL A 336 3.13 -11.75 10.28
CA VAL A 336 3.79 -11.82 8.97
C VAL A 336 2.70 -11.93 7.91
N PHE A 337 2.59 -10.90 7.06
CA PHE A 337 1.53 -10.79 6.07
C PHE A 337 1.81 -11.61 4.82
N ALA A 338 0.76 -11.97 4.12
CA ALA A 338 0.77 -12.56 2.80
C ALA A 338 0.36 -11.53 1.75
N SER A 339 0.78 -11.74 0.50
CA SER A 339 0.32 -10.94 -0.66
C SER A 339 0.55 -9.44 -0.54
N GLU A 340 1.62 -9.02 0.12
CA GLU A 340 2.05 -7.63 0.13
C GLU A 340 2.36 -7.16 -1.28
N GLU A 341 3.15 -7.92 -2.02
CA GLU A 341 3.61 -7.71 -3.38
C GLU A 341 2.48 -7.63 -4.44
N ARG A 342 1.28 -7.99 -4.05
CA ARG A 342 0.06 -7.94 -4.87
C ARG A 342 -0.87 -6.78 -4.51
N GLY A 343 -0.37 -5.83 -3.71
CA GLY A 343 -1.08 -4.63 -3.29
C GLY A 343 -1.59 -4.69 -1.86
N LEU A 344 -0.76 -5.14 -0.93
CA LEU A 344 -1.01 -5.14 0.52
C LEU A 344 -2.23 -5.98 0.91
N LEU A 345 -2.51 -7.08 0.15
CA LEU A 345 -3.80 -7.78 0.29
C LEU A 345 -3.96 -8.40 1.68
N GLY A 346 -2.89 -8.97 2.25
CA GLY A 346 -2.93 -9.57 3.59
C GLY A 346 -3.18 -8.55 4.69
N SER A 347 -2.50 -7.41 4.66
CA SER A 347 -2.67 -6.34 5.64
C SER A 347 -4.02 -5.62 5.49
N TYR A 348 -4.51 -5.37 4.25
CA TYR A 348 -5.88 -4.89 4.04
C TYR A 348 -6.91 -5.88 4.59
N TYR A 349 -6.72 -7.18 4.34
CA TYR A 349 -7.63 -8.20 4.89
C TYR A 349 -7.63 -8.18 6.42
N MET A 350 -6.45 -8.11 7.06
CA MET A 350 -6.38 -8.03 8.52
C MET A 350 -6.97 -6.72 9.07
N ALA A 351 -6.79 -5.60 8.38
CA ALA A 351 -7.40 -4.33 8.81
C ALA A 351 -8.94 -4.37 8.75
N GLN A 352 -9.51 -5.11 7.77
CA GLN A 352 -10.95 -5.35 7.66
C GLN A 352 -11.46 -6.41 8.63
N HIS A 353 -10.63 -7.41 8.95
CA HIS A 353 -10.93 -8.55 9.83
C HIS A 353 -9.92 -8.64 10.98
N PRO A 354 -9.85 -7.62 11.85
CA PRO A 354 -8.78 -7.50 12.82
C PRO A 354 -8.86 -8.60 13.89
N LEU A 355 -7.71 -9.22 14.17
CA LEU A 355 -7.58 -10.24 15.22
C LEU A 355 -7.74 -9.65 16.64
N ARG A 356 -7.44 -8.36 16.77
CA ARG A 356 -7.65 -7.56 17.98
C ARG A 356 -8.21 -6.19 17.56
N PRO A 357 -9.06 -5.53 18.38
CA PRO A 357 -9.70 -4.28 17.97
C PRO A 357 -8.67 -3.19 17.61
N LEU A 358 -8.76 -2.61 16.42
CA LEU A 358 -7.85 -1.55 15.97
C LEU A 358 -7.93 -0.31 16.87
N ALA A 359 -9.11 0.00 17.41
CA ALA A 359 -9.28 1.12 18.36
C ALA A 359 -8.45 0.98 19.66
N THR A 360 -8.01 -0.22 19.99
CA THR A 360 -7.11 -0.49 21.13
C THR A 360 -5.69 -0.83 20.70
N THR A 361 -5.38 -0.73 19.42
CA THR A 361 -4.02 -0.85 18.89
C THR A 361 -3.30 0.49 19.09
N ARG A 362 -2.18 0.48 19.81
CA ARG A 362 -1.46 1.67 20.26
C ARG A 362 -0.32 2.07 19.36
N ALA A 363 0.28 1.11 18.69
CA ALA A 363 1.34 1.35 17.71
C ALA A 363 1.54 0.12 16.82
N MET A 364 2.14 0.33 15.66
CA MET A 364 2.59 -0.72 14.75
C MET A 364 3.96 -0.36 14.19
N VAL A 365 4.92 -1.26 14.30
CA VAL A 365 6.17 -1.22 13.53
C VAL A 365 6.06 -2.24 12.41
N ASN A 366 6.24 -1.80 11.18
CA ASN A 366 6.32 -2.66 10.01
C ASN A 366 7.75 -2.73 9.51
N PHE A 367 8.27 -3.94 9.29
CA PHE A 367 9.56 -4.18 8.68
C PHE A 367 9.39 -4.56 7.23
N ASP A 368 10.03 -3.79 6.37
CA ASP A 368 10.09 -4.12 4.97
C ASP A 368 11.40 -3.58 4.40
N MET A 369 12.29 -4.50 4.00
CA MET A 369 13.66 -4.21 3.58
C MET A 369 14.49 -3.53 4.66
N ILE A 370 14.94 -4.29 5.66
CA ILE A 370 15.75 -3.79 6.79
C ILE A 370 17.20 -4.30 6.79
N GLY A 371 17.61 -5.03 5.76
CA GLY A 371 18.87 -5.76 5.72
C GLY A 371 19.94 -5.21 4.77
N ARG A 372 19.72 -4.09 4.06
CA ARG A 372 20.66 -3.58 3.07
C ARG A 372 20.99 -2.10 3.26
N ASP A 373 22.07 -1.67 2.61
CA ASP A 373 22.33 -0.24 2.42
C ASP A 373 21.58 0.28 1.20
N GLU A 374 21.02 1.45 1.33
CA GLU A 374 20.45 2.15 0.19
C GLU A 374 21.53 2.53 -0.81
N LYS A 375 21.28 2.30 -2.08
CA LYS A 375 22.18 2.61 -3.19
C LYS A 375 21.43 3.14 -4.39
N PRO A 376 22.06 3.96 -5.24
CA PRO A 376 21.46 4.34 -6.52
C PRO A 376 20.92 3.11 -7.26
N SER A 377 19.69 3.18 -7.67
CA SER A 377 18.96 2.09 -8.31
C SER A 377 18.03 2.63 -9.39
N PRO A 378 17.54 1.81 -10.32
CA PRO A 378 16.55 2.24 -11.30
C PRO A 378 15.29 2.86 -10.68
N GLN A 379 14.95 2.49 -9.43
CA GLN A 379 13.82 3.06 -8.68
C GLN A 379 14.01 4.53 -8.36
N THR A 380 15.22 4.93 -8.01
CA THR A 380 15.54 6.26 -7.48
C THR A 380 16.22 7.15 -8.51
N ASP A 381 16.69 6.60 -9.65
CA ASP A 381 17.45 7.32 -10.66
C ASP A 381 16.68 8.51 -11.25
N GLY A 382 17.24 9.72 -11.11
CA GLY A 382 16.63 10.98 -11.55
C GLY A 382 15.39 11.40 -10.77
N VAL A 383 15.04 10.72 -9.66
CA VAL A 383 13.88 11.00 -8.82
C VAL A 383 14.28 11.44 -7.43
N MET A 384 15.27 10.78 -6.83
CA MET A 384 15.70 11.04 -5.47
C MET A 384 17.23 10.99 -5.36
N GLU A 385 17.80 11.92 -4.59
CA GLU A 385 19.21 11.89 -4.26
C GLU A 385 19.45 10.91 -3.10
N ILE A 386 20.39 9.98 -3.30
CA ILE A 386 20.81 9.03 -2.28
C ILE A 386 21.97 9.63 -1.48
N PRO A 387 21.89 9.66 -0.14
CA PRO A 387 23.00 10.10 0.70
C PRO A 387 24.28 9.29 0.46
N ALA A 388 25.43 9.95 0.56
CA ALA A 388 26.72 9.32 0.30
C ALA A 388 27.06 8.17 1.26
N ASP A 389 26.58 8.24 2.51
CA ASP A 389 26.71 7.18 3.51
C ASP A 389 25.33 6.75 4.01
N THR A 390 24.97 5.51 3.72
CA THR A 390 23.72 4.88 4.12
C THR A 390 23.94 3.66 5.03
N SER A 391 25.19 3.36 5.38
CA SER A 391 25.58 2.15 6.12
C SER A 391 24.96 2.07 7.53
N ASN A 392 24.61 3.21 8.11
CA ASN A 392 23.97 3.27 9.44
C ASN A 392 22.62 3.99 9.40
N ARG A 393 22.00 4.14 8.20
CA ARG A 393 20.75 4.88 8.00
C ARG A 393 19.54 3.96 8.08
N LEU A 394 18.52 4.45 8.77
CA LEU A 394 17.18 3.89 8.81
C LEU A 394 16.16 4.96 8.41
N ASN A 395 15.42 4.70 7.35
CA ASN A 395 14.30 5.54 6.96
C ASN A 395 13.04 5.14 7.74
N LEU A 396 12.28 6.13 8.20
CA LEU A 396 11.03 5.97 8.93
C LEU A 396 9.91 6.58 8.09
N VAL A 397 8.87 5.81 7.79
CA VAL A 397 7.72 6.23 6.98
C VAL A 397 6.44 6.11 7.79
N GLY A 398 5.60 7.17 7.80
CA GLY A 398 4.39 7.28 8.64
C GLY A 398 4.55 8.25 9.81
N THR A 399 5.71 8.90 9.93
CA THR A 399 6.07 9.76 11.08
C THR A 399 5.17 10.99 11.20
N LEU A 400 4.69 11.53 10.08
CA LEU A 400 3.81 12.70 10.07
C LEU A 400 2.46 12.42 10.74
N TYR A 401 1.96 11.20 10.63
CA TYR A 401 0.73 10.78 11.31
C TYR A 401 0.95 10.34 12.76
N SER A 402 2.22 10.25 13.19
CA SER A 402 2.57 9.71 14.52
C SER A 402 3.82 10.37 15.09
N PRO A 403 3.82 11.71 15.31
CA PRO A 403 5.02 12.42 15.78
C PRO A 403 5.48 11.99 17.18
N GLU A 404 4.55 11.59 18.07
CA GLU A 404 4.91 11.05 19.39
C GLU A 404 5.60 9.67 19.25
N PHE A 405 5.23 8.89 18.24
CA PHE A 405 5.89 7.62 17.94
C PHE A 405 7.32 7.85 17.43
N LEU A 406 7.51 8.79 16.50
CA LEU A 406 8.83 9.20 16.04
C LEU A 406 9.71 9.62 17.24
N HIS A 407 9.16 10.40 18.16
CA HIS A 407 9.88 10.83 19.36
C HIS A 407 10.33 9.63 20.20
N THR A 408 9.46 8.63 20.41
CA THR A 408 9.84 7.41 21.14
C THR A 408 10.97 6.66 20.40
N VAL A 409 10.90 6.52 19.07
CA VAL A 409 11.98 5.90 18.28
C VAL A 409 13.29 6.65 18.47
N GLN A 410 13.27 7.99 18.42
CA GLN A 410 14.45 8.83 18.61
C GLN A 410 15.07 8.68 20.00
N GLN A 411 14.24 8.61 21.06
CA GLN A 411 14.72 8.37 22.43
C GLN A 411 15.40 7.01 22.57
N GLU A 412 14.79 5.96 22.03
CA GLU A 412 15.35 4.61 22.11
C GLU A 412 16.61 4.45 21.23
N ASP A 413 16.71 5.22 20.15
CA ASP A 413 17.88 5.21 19.29
C ASP A 413 19.14 5.82 19.95
N GLU A 414 19.00 6.60 21.03
CA GLU A 414 20.14 7.04 21.84
C GLU A 414 20.97 5.86 22.36
N HIS A 415 20.35 4.67 22.49
CA HIS A 415 20.99 3.43 22.91
C HIS A 415 21.59 2.62 21.75
N ILE A 416 21.24 2.92 20.50
CA ILE A 416 21.63 2.16 19.30
C ILE A 416 22.53 2.97 18.38
N GLY A 417 22.17 4.23 18.12
CA GLY A 417 22.95 5.19 17.33
C GLY A 417 22.85 4.98 15.83
N LEU A 418 21.66 4.74 15.30
CA LEU A 418 21.37 4.80 13.87
C LEU A 418 21.27 6.25 13.40
N THR A 419 21.33 6.46 12.10
CA THR A 419 20.97 7.73 11.46
C THR A 419 19.53 7.64 11.01
N LEU A 420 18.60 8.17 11.80
CA LEU A 420 17.18 8.19 11.47
C LEU A 420 16.89 9.24 10.39
N ASP A 421 16.05 8.89 9.41
CA ASP A 421 15.72 9.74 8.27
C ASP A 421 14.21 9.63 7.95
N ASP A 422 13.55 10.77 7.75
CA ASP A 422 12.12 10.86 7.42
C ASP A 422 11.88 11.45 6.02
N ARG A 423 12.91 11.52 5.15
CA ARG A 423 12.82 12.19 3.84
C ARG A 423 11.74 11.63 2.92
N PHE A 424 11.38 10.35 3.06
CA PHE A 424 10.31 9.74 2.29
C PHE A 424 8.91 10.26 2.63
N GLU A 425 8.75 10.97 3.75
CA GLU A 425 7.52 11.67 4.10
C GLU A 425 7.22 12.86 3.18
N ARG A 426 8.25 13.31 2.44
CA ARG A 426 8.16 14.44 1.50
C ARG A 426 8.37 13.99 0.06
N ASP A 427 8.06 12.73 -0.22
CA ASP A 427 8.19 12.13 -1.54
C ASP A 427 6.82 11.81 -2.13
N THR A 428 6.44 12.53 -3.18
CA THR A 428 5.26 12.23 -4.00
C THR A 428 5.61 11.36 -5.20
N ALA A 429 6.86 11.44 -5.68
CA ALA A 429 7.27 10.83 -6.94
C ALA A 429 7.37 9.30 -6.87
N LEU A 430 7.87 8.76 -5.77
CA LEU A 430 7.99 7.31 -5.55
C LEU A 430 6.74 6.71 -4.88
N GLY A 431 5.95 7.55 -4.19
CA GLY A 431 4.76 7.14 -3.46
C GLY A 431 5.06 6.14 -2.34
N ILE A 432 6.21 6.32 -1.66
CA ILE A 432 6.71 5.37 -0.65
C ILE A 432 5.71 5.18 0.49
N PHE A 433 5.04 6.24 0.91
CA PHE A 433 4.10 6.22 2.02
C PHE A 433 3.03 5.11 1.93
N PHE A 434 2.63 4.72 0.70
CA PHE A 434 1.57 3.73 0.45
C PHE A 434 2.07 2.32 0.17
N ARG A 435 3.40 2.07 0.20
CA ARG A 435 4.00 0.91 -0.46
C ARG A 435 4.29 -0.25 0.46
N SER A 436 3.87 -0.20 1.74
CA SER A 436 4.03 -1.35 2.62
C SER A 436 2.89 -1.47 3.63
N ASP A 437 2.90 -2.54 4.40
CA ASP A 437 1.79 -3.07 5.22
C ASP A 437 1.34 -2.18 6.38
N GLN A 438 2.08 -1.11 6.74
CA GLN A 438 1.64 -0.12 7.73
C GLN A 438 0.46 0.71 7.20
N PHE A 439 0.36 0.89 5.88
CA PHE A 439 -0.59 1.83 5.29
C PHE A 439 -2.06 1.47 5.55
N PRO A 440 -2.53 0.21 5.40
CA PRO A 440 -3.89 -0.17 5.77
C PRO A 440 -4.26 0.19 7.21
N PHE A 441 -3.31 0.11 8.14
CA PHE A 441 -3.54 0.45 9.56
C PHE A 441 -3.59 1.97 9.78
N ILE A 442 -2.81 2.75 9.04
CA ILE A 442 -2.90 4.23 9.02
C ILE A 442 -4.30 4.68 8.57
N LEU A 443 -4.93 3.99 7.63
CA LEU A 443 -6.31 4.26 7.21
C LEU A 443 -7.35 4.06 8.33
N HIS A 444 -6.99 3.30 9.37
CA HIS A 444 -7.80 3.04 10.57
C HIS A 444 -7.31 3.81 11.81
N ASP A 445 -6.57 4.91 11.61
CA ASP A 445 -6.07 5.78 12.68
C ASP A 445 -5.12 5.08 13.68
N VAL A 446 -4.44 4.01 13.25
CA VAL A 446 -3.40 3.36 14.06
C VAL A 446 -2.08 4.08 13.84
N PRO A 447 -1.39 4.53 14.91
CA PRO A 447 -0.02 5.02 14.81
C PRO A 447 0.88 3.92 14.26
N ALA A 448 1.38 4.06 13.03
CA ALA A 448 2.17 3.03 12.37
C ALA A 448 3.38 3.62 11.66
N LEU A 449 4.52 2.95 11.80
CA LEU A 449 5.77 3.31 11.15
C LEU A 449 6.30 2.12 10.35
N TRP A 450 6.72 2.38 9.13
CA TRP A 450 7.52 1.47 8.34
C TRP A 450 9.00 1.77 8.55
N PHE A 451 9.77 0.76 8.98
CA PHE A 451 11.21 0.77 9.09
C PHE A 451 11.80 0.23 7.79
N PHE A 452 12.55 1.06 7.08
CA PHE A 452 12.99 0.84 5.72
C PHE A 452 14.43 1.31 5.51
N THR A 453 15.28 0.50 4.94
CA THR A 453 16.68 0.89 4.70
C THR A 453 16.95 1.51 3.34
N GLY A 454 15.92 1.64 2.49
CA GLY A 454 16.00 2.25 1.16
C GLY A 454 16.13 1.23 0.04
N PHE A 455 16.09 1.72 -1.21
CA PHE A 455 16.21 0.87 -2.38
C PHE A 455 17.68 0.55 -2.69
N HIS A 456 17.88 -0.57 -3.37
CA HIS A 456 19.16 -1.04 -3.87
C HIS A 456 19.01 -1.68 -5.26
N PRO A 457 20.10 -1.87 -6.03
CA PRO A 457 20.01 -2.37 -7.41
C PRO A 457 19.42 -3.78 -7.56
N ASP A 458 19.39 -4.56 -6.47
CA ASP A 458 18.85 -5.92 -6.49
C ASP A 458 17.35 -6.01 -6.15
N TYR A 459 16.70 -4.88 -5.78
CA TYR A 459 15.28 -4.84 -5.46
C TYR A 459 14.41 -5.38 -6.60
N HIS A 460 13.56 -6.36 -6.31
CA HIS A 460 12.74 -7.10 -7.28
C HIS A 460 13.52 -7.86 -8.35
N HIS A 461 14.79 -8.21 -8.07
CA HIS A 461 15.63 -9.00 -8.95
C HIS A 461 15.99 -10.36 -8.31
N VAL A 462 16.34 -11.33 -9.14
CA VAL A 462 16.82 -12.65 -8.71
C VAL A 462 18.13 -12.58 -7.92
N THR A 463 18.80 -11.43 -7.97
CA THR A 463 20.06 -11.15 -7.28
C THR A 463 19.88 -10.62 -5.85
N ASP A 464 18.65 -10.46 -5.36
CA ASP A 464 18.41 -10.16 -3.94
C ASP A 464 18.57 -11.43 -3.10
N THR A 465 19.80 -11.67 -2.66
CA THR A 465 20.26 -12.94 -2.04
C THR A 465 20.85 -12.70 -0.65
N VAL A 466 20.81 -13.73 0.19
CA VAL A 466 21.17 -13.68 1.61
C VAL A 466 22.62 -13.26 1.89
N ASP A 467 23.56 -13.58 0.97
CA ASP A 467 24.97 -13.20 1.07
C ASP A 467 25.20 -11.68 0.99
N LYS A 468 24.20 -10.91 0.59
CA LYS A 468 24.26 -9.45 0.51
C LYS A 468 23.66 -8.73 1.72
N ILE A 469 23.05 -9.44 2.65
CA ILE A 469 22.45 -8.87 3.85
C ILE A 469 23.51 -8.36 4.82
N ASP A 470 23.38 -7.12 5.27
CA ASP A 470 24.15 -6.56 6.38
C ASP A 470 23.48 -6.93 7.71
N PHE A 471 23.85 -8.08 8.24
CA PHE A 471 23.32 -8.54 9.53
C PHE A 471 23.70 -7.64 10.71
N THR A 472 24.75 -6.83 10.59
CA THR A 472 25.14 -5.88 11.63
C THR A 472 24.13 -4.73 11.73
N LYS A 473 23.81 -4.12 10.58
CA LYS A 473 22.79 -3.07 10.46
C LYS A 473 21.42 -3.59 10.84
N MET A 474 21.02 -4.74 10.28
CA MET A 474 19.74 -5.39 10.58
C MET A 474 19.58 -5.65 12.08
N THR A 475 20.64 -6.14 12.76
CA THR A 475 20.62 -6.36 14.22
C THR A 475 20.38 -5.05 14.98
N LYS A 476 20.99 -3.92 14.58
CA LYS A 476 20.73 -2.62 15.20
C LYS A 476 19.26 -2.21 15.07
N ILE A 477 18.69 -2.39 13.87
CA ILE A 477 17.31 -2.02 13.59
C ILE A 477 16.33 -2.89 14.43
N VAL A 478 16.57 -4.20 14.50
CA VAL A 478 15.75 -5.11 15.32
C VAL A 478 15.86 -4.75 16.80
N ARG A 479 17.06 -4.38 17.29
CA ARG A 479 17.25 -3.91 18.68
C ARG A 479 16.53 -2.59 18.96
N LEU A 480 16.62 -1.61 18.05
CA LEU A 480 15.86 -0.36 18.17
C LEU A 480 14.37 -0.65 18.27
N SER A 481 13.88 -1.53 17.39
CA SER A 481 12.46 -1.92 17.39
C SER A 481 12.06 -2.61 18.68
N TYR A 482 12.92 -3.48 19.24
CA TYR A 482 12.68 -4.10 20.53
C TYR A 482 12.49 -3.06 21.63
N LEU A 483 13.41 -2.11 21.76
CA LEU A 483 13.36 -1.05 22.78
C LEU A 483 12.10 -0.18 22.59
N THR A 484 11.85 0.28 21.37
CA THR A 484 10.69 1.10 21.01
C THR A 484 9.36 0.39 21.35
N LEU A 485 9.22 -0.86 20.91
CA LEU A 485 8.00 -1.65 21.15
C LEU A 485 7.82 -1.93 22.64
N PHE A 486 8.91 -2.21 23.37
CA PHE A 486 8.86 -2.45 24.82
C PHE A 486 8.45 -1.17 25.56
N ALA A 487 9.03 -0.02 25.23
CA ALA A 487 8.67 1.28 25.80
C ALA A 487 7.18 1.56 25.62
N ILE A 488 6.66 1.49 24.39
CA ILE A 488 5.23 1.73 24.10
C ILE A 488 4.33 0.72 24.82
N ALA A 489 4.74 -0.55 24.89
CA ALA A 489 3.94 -1.59 25.51
C ALA A 489 3.95 -1.52 27.04
N ASP A 490 4.95 -0.86 27.67
CA ASP A 490 5.08 -0.76 29.14
C ASP A 490 4.70 0.61 29.70
N GLU A 491 4.76 1.69 28.90
CA GLU A 491 4.47 3.05 29.38
C GLU A 491 2.98 3.32 29.60
N LYS A 492 2.68 4.35 30.41
CA LYS A 492 1.30 4.80 30.65
C LYS A 492 0.72 5.57 29.48
N GLN A 493 1.57 6.33 28.79
CA GLN A 493 1.18 7.11 27.59
C GLN A 493 1.65 6.37 26.36
N THR A 494 0.80 6.33 25.33
CA THR A 494 1.08 5.72 24.06
C THR A 494 0.98 6.77 22.94
N PRO A 495 1.69 6.58 21.83
CA PRO A 495 1.58 7.47 20.68
C PRO A 495 0.13 7.66 20.24
N LYS A 496 -0.20 8.86 19.79
CA LYS A 496 -1.49 9.19 19.21
C LYS A 496 -1.39 9.37 17.72
N PHE A 497 -2.44 8.96 17.05
CA PHE A 497 -2.59 9.26 15.63
C PHE A 497 -3.00 10.72 15.42
N VAL A 498 -2.36 11.39 14.46
CA VAL A 498 -2.64 12.77 14.06
C VAL A 498 -3.31 12.76 12.70
N ALA A 499 -4.63 12.95 12.66
CA ALA A 499 -5.40 12.85 11.42
C ALA A 499 -5.02 13.92 10.38
N ASN A 500 -4.56 15.09 10.82
CA ASN A 500 -4.11 16.17 9.95
C ASN A 500 -2.61 16.47 10.19
N PRO A 501 -1.71 15.86 9.41
CA PRO A 501 -0.27 16.08 9.57
C PRO A 501 0.20 17.50 9.25
N ALA A 502 -0.57 18.28 8.49
CA ALA A 502 -0.23 19.67 8.17
C ALA A 502 -0.38 20.62 9.35
N LEU A 503 -1.19 20.27 10.37
CA LEU A 503 -1.38 21.10 11.57
C LEU A 503 -0.18 21.06 12.55
N GLY A 504 0.75 20.14 12.36
CA GLY A 504 1.96 19.99 13.19
C GLY A 504 3.21 20.68 12.62
N LYS A 505 3.07 21.38 11.49
CA LYS A 505 4.20 22.06 10.80
C LYS A 505 4.36 23.49 11.25
#